data_884d770c444a76c08980f466581c2f52
#
_entry.id   884d770c444a76c08980f466581c2f52
#
_cell.length_a   1.000
_cell.length_b   1.000
_cell.length_c   1.000
_cell.angle_alpha   90.00
_cell.angle_beta   90.00
_cell.angle_gamma   90.00
#
_symmetry.space_group_name_H-M   'P 1'
#
loop_
_entity.id
_entity.type
_entity.pdbx_description
1 polymer ?
#
loop_
_entity_poly.entity_id
_entity_poly.type
_entity_poly.pdbx_seq_one_letter_code
_entity_poly.pdbx_strand_id
1 'polypeptide(L)'
;MNVTSHDVLAGVGPRLHALRKARNISLAALAAETGLTASTLSRLENGKLRPTLEQLLPLARAHGVPLDELVAAPPTGDPRIHLRPVRRSGFTVVPLTRRPGGIQAYKVIYPPAGRSAATTLQTHEGYEWFYVLNGHVRLVLGDQEYQLGPGEAAEFDTRIPHQIGSADAQAAELLTLFSAQGERAHLSPSLTSPT
;
A
#
# COMPACT_ATOMS: atom_id res chain seq x y z
N MET A 1 16.74 -28.19 -5.56
CA MET A 1 18.01 -27.41 -5.62
C MET A 1 18.09 -26.56 -4.38
N ASN A 2 19.07 -26.77 -3.51
CA ASN A 2 19.29 -25.88 -2.37
C ASN A 2 19.98 -24.59 -2.86
N VAL A 3 19.23 -23.50 -2.92
CA VAL A 3 19.79 -22.16 -3.20
C VAL A 3 20.63 -21.75 -2.01
N THR A 4 21.92 -21.52 -2.22
CA THR A 4 22.80 -21.11 -1.13
C THR A 4 22.68 -19.59 -0.89
N SER A 5 23.02 -19.14 0.32
CA SER A 5 23.05 -17.69 0.64
C SER A 5 23.99 -16.92 -0.30
N HIS A 6 25.00 -17.58 -0.87
CA HIS A 6 25.91 -16.98 -1.85
C HIS A 6 25.19 -16.70 -3.18
N ASP A 7 24.37 -17.63 -3.67
CA ASP A 7 23.63 -17.47 -4.94
C ASP A 7 22.55 -16.37 -4.81
N VAL A 8 21.91 -16.27 -3.66
CA VAL A 8 20.95 -15.21 -3.35
C VAL A 8 21.61 -13.83 -3.41
N LEU A 9 22.78 -13.68 -2.81
CA LEU A 9 23.49 -12.39 -2.76
C LEU A 9 24.13 -11.99 -4.10
N ALA A 10 24.50 -12.93 -4.95
CA ALA A 10 25.07 -12.66 -6.26
C ALA A 10 24.08 -11.91 -7.18
N GLY A 11 22.78 -12.14 -7.04
CA GLY A 11 21.74 -11.47 -7.82
C GLY A 11 21.37 -10.06 -7.35
N VAL A 12 21.82 -9.63 -6.17
CA VAL A 12 21.43 -8.34 -5.58
C VAL A 12 21.94 -7.15 -6.40
N GLY A 13 23.22 -7.18 -6.80
CA GLY A 13 23.85 -6.07 -7.54
C GLY A 13 23.12 -5.74 -8.85
N PRO A 14 22.98 -6.71 -9.77
CA PRO A 14 22.22 -6.50 -11.01
C PRO A 14 20.80 -5.99 -10.79
N ARG A 15 20.15 -6.45 -9.73
CA ARG A 15 18.76 -6.06 -9.40
C ARG A 15 18.70 -4.63 -8.90
N LEU A 16 19.60 -4.21 -8.02
CA LEU A 16 19.72 -2.82 -7.57
C LEU A 16 19.96 -1.88 -8.77
N HIS A 17 20.84 -2.26 -9.67
CA HIS A 17 21.10 -1.51 -10.90
C HIS A 17 19.82 -1.38 -11.75
N ALA A 18 19.09 -2.47 -11.97
CA ALA A 18 17.86 -2.47 -12.75
C ALA A 18 16.77 -1.59 -12.11
N LEU A 19 16.58 -1.68 -10.79
CA LEU A 19 15.61 -0.85 -10.05
C LEU A 19 15.94 0.64 -10.15
N ARG A 20 17.22 1.02 -9.98
CA ARG A 20 17.64 2.41 -10.12
C ARG A 20 17.42 2.92 -11.55
N LYS A 21 17.76 2.12 -12.56
CA LYS A 21 17.54 2.47 -13.97
C LYS A 21 16.07 2.62 -14.31
N ALA A 22 15.20 1.75 -13.78
CA ALA A 22 13.76 1.85 -13.98
C ALA A 22 13.19 3.16 -13.41
N ARG A 23 13.76 3.68 -12.31
CA ARG A 23 13.43 5.00 -11.75
C ARG A 23 14.11 6.16 -12.47
N ASN A 24 14.98 5.89 -13.40
CA ASN A 24 15.76 6.89 -14.16
C ASN A 24 16.55 7.88 -13.27
N ILE A 25 17.06 7.42 -12.12
CA ILE A 25 17.81 8.24 -11.17
C ILE A 25 19.33 7.95 -11.21
N SER A 26 20.14 8.97 -10.88
CA SER A 26 21.59 8.83 -10.77
C SER A 26 22.01 8.14 -9.47
N LEU A 27 23.26 7.64 -9.42
CA LEU A 27 23.85 7.15 -8.16
C LEU A 27 23.91 8.24 -7.08
N ALA A 28 24.12 9.51 -7.47
CA ALA A 28 24.16 10.63 -6.55
C ALA A 28 22.76 10.90 -5.94
N ALA A 29 21.70 10.82 -6.75
CA ALA A 29 20.33 10.97 -6.27
C ALA A 29 19.94 9.84 -5.31
N LEU A 30 20.27 8.58 -5.65
CA LEU A 30 20.01 7.43 -4.76
C LEU A 30 20.84 7.52 -3.47
N ALA A 31 22.06 8.04 -3.54
CA ALA A 31 22.90 8.28 -2.36
C ALA A 31 22.24 9.28 -1.38
N ALA A 32 21.67 10.37 -1.90
CA ALA A 32 20.95 11.35 -1.11
C ALA A 32 19.69 10.76 -0.42
N GLU A 33 18.95 9.88 -1.13
CA GLU A 33 17.76 9.22 -0.58
C GLU A 33 18.08 8.18 0.51
N THR A 34 19.20 7.46 0.37
CA THR A 34 19.52 6.30 1.20
C THR A 34 20.52 6.57 2.32
N GLY A 35 21.23 7.70 2.26
CA GLY A 35 22.33 8.00 3.16
C GLY A 35 23.62 7.20 2.87
N LEU A 36 23.62 6.36 1.82
CA LEU A 36 24.80 5.63 1.37
C LEU A 36 25.64 6.50 0.40
N THR A 37 26.95 6.24 0.33
CA THR A 37 27.78 6.96 -0.63
C THR A 37 27.56 6.44 -2.05
N ALA A 38 27.73 7.30 -3.09
CA ALA A 38 27.64 6.89 -4.48
C ALA A 38 28.69 5.80 -4.84
N SER A 39 29.86 5.84 -4.19
CA SER A 39 30.88 4.79 -4.34
C SER A 39 30.42 3.45 -3.78
N THR A 40 29.80 3.43 -2.61
CA THR A 40 29.21 2.22 -2.03
C THR A 40 28.12 1.64 -2.93
N LEU A 41 27.21 2.49 -3.42
CA LEU A 41 26.15 2.08 -4.35
C LEU A 41 26.72 1.49 -5.64
N SER A 42 27.70 2.15 -6.25
CA SER A 42 28.38 1.63 -7.44
C SER A 42 29.01 0.26 -7.21
N ARG A 43 29.66 0.06 -6.07
CA ARG A 43 30.29 -1.23 -5.73
C ARG A 43 29.26 -2.32 -5.47
N LEU A 44 28.13 -1.99 -4.84
CA LEU A 44 26.99 -2.92 -4.64
C LEU A 44 26.38 -3.34 -5.99
N GLU A 45 26.06 -2.37 -6.86
CA GLU A 45 25.47 -2.64 -8.17
C GLU A 45 26.37 -3.50 -9.06
N ASN A 46 27.68 -3.31 -8.97
CA ASN A 46 28.66 -4.08 -9.74
C ASN A 46 29.10 -5.39 -9.05
N GLY A 47 28.49 -5.78 -7.94
CA GLY A 47 28.85 -6.98 -7.19
C GLY A 47 30.25 -6.96 -6.55
N LYS A 48 30.89 -5.78 -6.47
CA LYS A 48 32.21 -5.59 -5.87
C LYS A 48 32.20 -5.40 -4.36
N LEU A 49 31.01 -5.34 -3.78
CA LEU A 49 30.78 -5.24 -2.35
C LEU A 49 29.65 -6.20 -1.96
N ARG A 50 29.88 -7.02 -0.94
CA ARG A 50 28.84 -7.86 -0.37
C ARG A 50 27.86 -6.98 0.41
N PRO A 51 26.55 -7.01 0.08
CA PRO A 51 25.57 -6.18 0.77
C PRO A 51 25.37 -6.61 2.21
N THR A 52 25.24 -5.66 3.12
CA THR A 52 24.82 -5.88 4.50
C THR A 52 23.33 -5.50 4.65
N LEU A 53 22.71 -5.96 5.72
CA LEU A 53 21.29 -5.65 6.00
C LEU A 53 21.08 -4.15 6.19
N GLU A 54 22.02 -3.47 6.84
CA GLU A 54 22.01 -2.01 7.06
C GLU A 54 22.03 -1.22 5.74
N GLN A 55 22.63 -1.80 4.70
CA GLN A 55 22.65 -1.20 3.35
C GLN A 55 21.38 -1.55 2.56
N LEU A 56 20.88 -2.78 2.70
CA LEU A 56 19.71 -3.25 1.96
C LEU A 56 18.39 -2.62 2.42
N LEU A 57 18.23 -2.35 3.71
CA LEU A 57 16.99 -1.77 4.24
C LEU A 57 16.68 -0.38 3.70
N PRO A 58 17.60 0.61 3.69
CA PRO A 58 17.35 1.90 3.07
C PRO A 58 17.15 1.79 1.55
N LEU A 59 17.84 0.86 0.87
CA LEU A 59 17.67 0.62 -0.55
C LEU A 59 16.29 0.05 -0.88
N ALA A 60 15.81 -0.93 -0.12
CA ALA A 60 14.47 -1.47 -0.27
C ALA A 60 13.39 -0.39 -0.12
N ARG A 61 13.53 0.48 0.89
CA ARG A 61 12.64 1.63 1.12
C ARG A 61 12.68 2.63 -0.04
N ALA A 62 13.87 3.03 -0.47
CA ALA A 62 14.06 3.98 -1.55
C ALA A 62 13.47 3.47 -2.87
N HIS A 63 13.62 2.18 -3.17
CA HIS A 63 13.05 1.57 -4.37
C HIS A 63 11.57 1.18 -4.23
N GLY A 64 10.98 1.25 -3.03
CA GLY A 64 9.60 0.85 -2.79
C GLY A 64 9.35 -0.65 -3.00
N VAL A 65 10.37 -1.49 -2.78
CA VAL A 65 10.29 -2.95 -2.90
C VAL A 65 10.53 -3.63 -1.55
N PRO A 66 9.89 -4.77 -1.26
CA PRO A 66 10.21 -5.55 -0.08
C PRO A 66 11.63 -6.14 -0.15
N LEU A 67 12.23 -6.38 1.02
CA LEU A 67 13.60 -6.86 1.11
C LEU A 67 13.80 -8.23 0.44
N ASP A 68 12.82 -9.12 0.54
CA ASP A 68 12.83 -10.44 -0.11
C ASP A 68 12.88 -10.34 -1.64
N GLU A 69 12.22 -9.35 -2.22
CA GLU A 69 12.32 -9.05 -3.65
C GLU A 69 13.71 -8.54 -4.01
N LEU A 70 14.30 -7.70 -3.18
CA LEU A 70 15.64 -7.17 -3.39
C LEU A 70 16.71 -8.27 -3.40
N VAL A 71 16.59 -9.25 -2.50
CA VAL A 71 17.50 -10.40 -2.42
C VAL A 71 17.08 -11.58 -3.29
N ALA A 72 15.96 -11.50 -4.05
CA ALA A 72 15.37 -12.60 -4.80
C ALA A 72 15.22 -13.89 -3.97
N ALA A 73 14.82 -13.73 -2.73
CA ALA A 73 14.46 -14.89 -1.93
C ALA A 73 13.39 -15.70 -2.67
N PRO A 74 13.55 -17.01 -2.81
CA PRO A 74 12.53 -17.84 -3.46
C PRO A 74 11.19 -17.63 -2.72
N PRO A 75 10.06 -17.57 -3.45
CA PRO A 75 8.75 -17.49 -2.81
C PRO A 75 8.64 -18.66 -1.83
N THR A 76 8.51 -18.37 -0.56
CA THR A 76 8.35 -19.41 0.45
C THR A 76 6.93 -19.96 0.39
N GLY A 77 6.77 -21.12 -0.21
CA GLY A 77 5.68 -22.10 -0.08
C GLY A 77 4.26 -21.57 -0.33
N ASP A 78 3.59 -21.09 0.67
CA ASP A 78 2.18 -20.72 0.63
C ASP A 78 1.97 -19.30 0.07
N PRO A 79 1.31 -19.15 -1.09
CA PRO A 79 1.05 -17.82 -1.68
C PRO A 79 -0.03 -17.04 -0.93
N ARG A 80 -0.74 -17.65 0.01
CA ARG A 80 -1.81 -16.99 0.75
C ARG A 80 -1.29 -15.86 1.62
N ILE A 81 -2.05 -14.79 1.68
CA ILE A 81 -1.76 -13.63 2.52
C ILE A 81 -2.38 -13.87 3.89
N HIS A 82 -1.58 -13.80 4.95
CA HIS A 82 -2.11 -13.82 6.31
C HIS A 82 -2.70 -12.47 6.63
N LEU A 83 -4.03 -12.40 6.57
CA LEU A 83 -4.79 -11.19 6.78
C LEU A 83 -4.68 -10.75 8.24
N ARG A 84 -4.33 -9.48 8.47
CA ARG A 84 -4.31 -8.85 9.79
C ARG A 84 -5.25 -7.66 9.80
N PRO A 85 -6.51 -7.84 10.24
CA PRO A 85 -7.48 -6.75 10.30
C PRO A 85 -7.01 -5.65 11.26
N VAL A 86 -7.19 -4.40 10.85
CA VAL A 86 -6.90 -3.20 11.65
C VAL A 86 -8.17 -2.39 11.79
N ARG A 87 -8.55 -2.03 13.01
CA ARG A 87 -9.68 -1.11 13.25
C ARG A 87 -9.22 0.33 13.10
N ARG A 88 -10.00 1.12 12.34
CA ARG A 88 -9.78 2.56 12.14
C ARG A 88 -11.12 3.29 12.07
N SER A 89 -11.20 4.44 12.73
CA SER A 89 -12.32 5.40 12.60
C SER A 89 -13.72 4.75 12.55
N GLY A 90 -13.90 3.65 13.30
CA GLY A 90 -15.17 2.93 13.38
C GLY A 90 -15.39 1.81 12.35
N PHE A 91 -14.47 1.60 11.39
CA PHE A 91 -14.52 0.47 10.44
C PHE A 91 -13.27 -0.42 10.55
N THR A 92 -13.30 -1.57 9.89
CA THR A 92 -12.18 -2.54 9.88
C THR A 92 -11.57 -2.61 8.49
N VAL A 93 -10.26 -2.47 8.42
CA VAL A 93 -9.48 -2.59 7.18
C VAL A 93 -8.66 -3.87 7.21
N VAL A 94 -8.74 -4.65 6.14
CA VAL A 94 -8.00 -5.90 5.97
C VAL A 94 -7.12 -5.78 4.72
N PRO A 95 -5.79 -5.64 4.87
CA PRO A 95 -4.89 -5.58 3.72
C PRO A 95 -4.91 -6.91 2.94
N LEU A 96 -5.11 -6.83 1.62
CA LEU A 96 -5.12 -7.98 0.71
C LEU A 96 -3.86 -8.07 -0.16
N THR A 97 -2.96 -7.09 -0.06
CA THR A 97 -1.67 -7.07 -0.74
C THR A 97 -0.54 -6.94 0.28
N ARG A 98 0.63 -7.54 -0.01
CA ARG A 98 1.81 -7.49 0.87
C ARG A 98 2.88 -6.54 0.38
N ARG A 99 2.93 -6.30 -0.95
CA ARG A 99 4.03 -5.54 -1.55
C ARG A 99 3.77 -4.05 -1.45
N PRO A 100 4.69 -3.27 -0.89
CA PRO A 100 4.59 -1.82 -0.94
C PRO A 100 4.79 -1.33 -2.38
N GLY A 101 4.06 -0.29 -2.75
CA GLY A 101 4.10 0.30 -4.08
C GLY A 101 3.06 -0.28 -5.05
N GLY A 102 2.73 0.47 -6.09
CA GLY A 102 1.68 0.12 -7.04
C GLY A 102 0.26 0.24 -6.45
N ILE A 103 -0.64 -0.61 -6.93
CA ILE A 103 -2.02 -0.67 -6.45
C ILE A 103 -2.09 -1.54 -5.20
N GLN A 104 -2.68 -1.02 -4.14
CA GLN A 104 -2.95 -1.73 -2.90
C GLN A 104 -4.42 -2.12 -2.84
N ALA A 105 -4.69 -3.38 -2.56
CA ALA A 105 -6.04 -3.90 -2.39
C ALA A 105 -6.36 -4.09 -0.90
N TYR A 106 -7.53 -3.64 -0.50
CA TYR A 106 -8.05 -3.79 0.85
C TYR A 106 -9.48 -4.31 0.84
N LYS A 107 -9.82 -5.12 1.80
CA LYS A 107 -11.21 -5.35 2.19
C LYS A 107 -11.54 -4.39 3.33
N VAL A 108 -12.57 -3.58 3.15
CA VAL A 108 -13.07 -2.64 4.16
C VAL A 108 -14.41 -3.16 4.65
N ILE A 109 -14.59 -3.18 5.98
CA ILE A 109 -15.81 -3.64 6.62
C ILE A 109 -16.37 -2.48 7.43
N TYR A 110 -17.48 -1.92 6.97
CA TYR A 110 -18.24 -0.91 7.67
C TYR A 110 -19.22 -1.58 8.64
N PRO A 111 -19.30 -1.16 9.91
CA PRO A 111 -20.28 -1.69 10.85
C PRO A 111 -21.71 -1.32 10.42
N PRO A 112 -22.72 -1.96 10.98
CA PRO A 112 -24.11 -1.59 10.76
C PRO A 112 -24.38 -0.09 10.90
N ALA A 113 -25.32 0.44 10.13
CA ALA A 113 -25.73 1.84 10.19
C ALA A 113 -26.05 2.26 11.64
N GLY A 114 -25.67 3.50 12.00
CA GLY A 114 -25.83 4.01 13.37
C GLY A 114 -24.74 3.58 14.37
N ARG A 115 -23.85 2.66 14.00
CA ARG A 115 -22.67 2.25 14.82
C ARG A 115 -21.36 2.88 14.40
N SER A 116 -21.33 3.55 13.24
CA SER A 116 -20.12 4.27 12.77
C SER A 116 -20.06 5.66 13.40
N ALA A 117 -18.89 6.04 13.89
CA ALA A 117 -18.65 7.38 14.46
C ALA A 117 -18.47 8.48 13.38
N ALA A 118 -18.33 8.10 12.10
CA ALA A 118 -18.07 9.07 11.04
C ALA A 118 -19.39 9.69 10.55
N THR A 119 -19.67 10.89 11.01
CA THR A 119 -20.76 11.75 10.52
C THR A 119 -20.26 12.87 9.60
N THR A 120 -18.95 12.95 9.39
CA THR A 120 -18.31 14.07 8.67
C THR A 120 -17.92 13.63 7.26
N LEU A 121 -18.31 14.41 6.26
CA LEU A 121 -17.85 14.24 4.89
C LEU A 121 -16.33 14.47 4.82
N GLN A 122 -15.65 13.61 4.08
CA GLN A 122 -14.19 13.68 3.86
C GLN A 122 -13.91 14.29 2.49
N THR A 123 -12.77 14.97 2.36
CA THR A 123 -12.24 15.42 1.07
C THR A 123 -10.75 15.19 1.03
N HIS A 124 -10.23 14.73 -0.10
CA HIS A 124 -8.79 14.61 -0.35
C HIS A 124 -8.51 14.55 -1.85
N GLU A 125 -7.27 14.66 -2.26
CA GLU A 125 -6.91 14.55 -3.66
C GLU A 125 -6.91 13.09 -4.14
N GLY A 126 -7.42 12.86 -5.36
CA GLY A 126 -7.39 11.59 -6.07
C GLY A 126 -8.76 11.06 -6.45
N TYR A 127 -8.81 9.76 -6.68
CA TYR A 127 -10.00 9.00 -7.00
C TYR A 127 -10.13 7.84 -6.04
N GLU A 128 -11.34 7.51 -5.66
CA GLU A 128 -11.68 6.31 -4.91
C GLU A 128 -12.49 5.38 -5.78
N TRP A 129 -12.14 4.09 -5.70
CA TRP A 129 -12.84 3.01 -6.37
C TRP A 129 -13.14 1.91 -5.37
N PHE A 130 -14.36 1.42 -5.38
CA PHE A 130 -14.72 0.24 -4.60
C PHE A 130 -15.74 -0.65 -5.31
N TYR A 131 -15.77 -1.91 -4.89
CA TYR A 131 -16.72 -2.93 -5.32
C TYR A 131 -17.38 -3.55 -4.09
N VAL A 132 -18.71 -3.66 -4.08
CA VAL A 132 -19.47 -4.20 -2.95
C VAL A 132 -19.41 -5.73 -2.98
N LEU A 133 -18.82 -6.30 -1.92
CA LEU A 133 -18.71 -7.75 -1.72
C LEU A 133 -19.95 -8.31 -1.01
N ASN A 134 -20.43 -7.62 0.03
CA ASN A 134 -21.56 -8.06 0.85
C ASN A 134 -22.22 -6.88 1.56
N GLY A 135 -23.51 -7.02 1.89
CA GLY A 135 -24.30 -5.95 2.52
C GLY A 135 -24.64 -4.83 1.54
N HIS A 136 -25.22 -3.75 2.03
CA HIS A 136 -25.56 -2.56 1.24
C HIS A 136 -24.74 -1.37 1.70
N VAL A 137 -24.18 -0.65 0.75
CA VAL A 137 -23.36 0.52 0.97
C VAL A 137 -24.18 1.78 0.77
N ARG A 138 -24.03 2.72 1.69
CA ARG A 138 -24.47 4.10 1.55
C ARG A 138 -23.27 4.95 1.15
N LEU A 139 -23.30 5.53 -0.04
CA LEU A 139 -22.35 6.51 -0.53
C LEU A 139 -23.02 7.88 -0.56
N VAL A 140 -22.50 8.83 0.19
CA VAL A 140 -22.84 10.26 0.05
C VAL A 140 -21.74 10.91 -0.77
N LEU A 141 -22.11 11.65 -1.81
CA LEU A 141 -21.20 12.35 -2.70
C LEU A 141 -21.74 13.75 -3.00
N GLY A 142 -21.19 14.76 -2.36
CA GLY A 142 -21.76 16.11 -2.33
C GLY A 142 -23.16 16.08 -1.71
N ASP A 143 -24.14 16.54 -2.47
CA ASP A 143 -25.55 16.57 -2.07
C ASP A 143 -26.34 15.33 -2.51
N GLN A 144 -25.69 14.35 -3.13
CA GLN A 144 -26.32 13.14 -3.64
C GLN A 144 -26.04 11.96 -2.71
N GLU A 145 -27.05 11.09 -2.58
CA GLU A 145 -26.94 9.84 -1.83
C GLU A 145 -27.23 8.66 -2.75
N TYR A 146 -26.33 7.66 -2.70
CA TYR A 146 -26.44 6.43 -3.48
C TYR A 146 -26.49 5.24 -2.53
N GLN A 147 -27.25 4.22 -2.90
CA GLN A 147 -27.21 2.91 -2.27
C GLN A 147 -26.72 1.89 -3.28
N LEU A 148 -25.70 1.11 -2.91
CA LEU A 148 -25.12 0.09 -3.74
C LEU A 148 -25.23 -1.27 -3.05
N GLY A 149 -25.67 -2.27 -3.80
CA GLY A 149 -25.75 -3.67 -3.37
C GLY A 149 -24.56 -4.52 -3.82
N PRO A 150 -24.50 -5.79 -3.40
CA PRO A 150 -23.44 -6.71 -3.82
C PRO A 150 -23.36 -6.82 -5.34
N GLY A 151 -22.13 -6.77 -5.88
CA GLY A 151 -21.88 -6.81 -7.31
C GLY A 151 -21.80 -5.45 -8.00
N GLU A 152 -22.15 -4.38 -7.30
CA GLU A 152 -22.06 -3.01 -7.81
C GLU A 152 -20.72 -2.36 -7.44
N ALA A 153 -20.25 -1.44 -8.29
CA ALA A 153 -19.03 -0.69 -8.08
C ALA A 153 -19.29 0.81 -8.20
N ALA A 154 -18.47 1.62 -7.52
CA ALA A 154 -18.46 3.06 -7.69
C ALA A 154 -17.03 3.56 -7.88
N GLU A 155 -16.88 4.62 -8.66
CA GLU A 155 -15.66 5.40 -8.83
C GLU A 155 -16.03 6.88 -8.81
N PHE A 156 -15.29 7.69 -8.06
CA PHE A 156 -15.56 9.12 -7.94
C PHE A 156 -14.31 9.91 -7.57
N ASP A 157 -14.35 11.22 -7.88
CA ASP A 157 -13.33 12.18 -7.50
C ASP A 157 -13.47 12.52 -6.01
N THR A 158 -12.42 12.26 -5.24
CA THR A 158 -12.41 12.45 -3.78
C THR A 158 -12.28 13.91 -3.33
N ARG A 159 -12.12 14.86 -4.26
CA ARG A 159 -12.25 16.29 -3.99
C ARG A 159 -13.71 16.68 -3.73
N ILE A 160 -14.67 15.88 -4.19
CA ILE A 160 -16.07 16.03 -3.83
C ILE A 160 -16.24 15.53 -2.40
N PRO A 161 -16.89 16.31 -1.50
CA PRO A 161 -17.18 15.84 -0.15
C PRO A 161 -17.93 14.52 -0.17
N HIS A 162 -17.40 13.49 0.49
CA HIS A 162 -17.93 12.15 0.41
C HIS A 162 -17.93 11.43 1.76
N GLN A 163 -18.79 10.42 1.87
CA GLN A 163 -18.85 9.51 3.00
C GLN A 163 -19.33 8.14 2.53
N ILE A 164 -18.67 7.10 3.03
CA ILE A 164 -19.05 5.71 2.78
C ILE A 164 -19.41 5.05 4.10
N GLY A 165 -20.46 4.24 4.10
CA GLY A 165 -20.88 3.48 5.27
C GLY A 165 -21.82 2.34 4.90
N SER A 166 -22.31 1.61 5.91
CA SER A 166 -23.41 0.67 5.72
C SER A 166 -24.72 1.43 5.58
N ALA A 167 -25.57 0.97 4.66
CA ALA A 167 -26.92 1.52 4.45
C ALA A 167 -27.95 0.98 5.42
N ASP A 168 -27.72 -0.18 6.03
CA ASP A 168 -28.70 -0.90 6.81
C ASP A 168 -28.16 -1.42 8.17
N ALA A 169 -28.95 -2.27 8.84
CA ALA A 169 -28.60 -2.87 10.13
C ALA A 169 -27.56 -4.00 10.04
N GLN A 170 -27.01 -4.26 8.84
CA GLN A 170 -25.94 -5.23 8.61
C GLN A 170 -24.64 -4.54 8.27
N ALA A 171 -23.51 -5.23 8.48
CA ALA A 171 -22.21 -4.71 8.03
C ALA A 171 -22.11 -4.76 6.51
N ALA A 172 -21.48 -3.75 5.92
CA ALA A 172 -21.15 -3.73 4.50
C ALA A 172 -19.66 -4.06 4.29
N GLU A 173 -19.37 -4.92 3.32
CA GLU A 173 -18.02 -5.33 2.96
C GLU A 173 -17.67 -4.86 1.56
N LEU A 174 -16.56 -4.18 1.43
CA LEU A 174 -16.06 -3.63 0.17
C LEU A 174 -14.69 -4.21 -0.16
N LEU A 175 -14.44 -4.42 -1.45
CA LEU A 175 -13.09 -4.43 -2.02
C LEU A 175 -12.77 -3.01 -2.49
N THR A 176 -11.67 -2.44 -2.03
CA THR A 176 -11.21 -1.14 -2.50
C THR A 176 -9.76 -1.21 -2.97
N LEU A 177 -9.43 -0.40 -3.97
CA LEU A 177 -8.10 -0.29 -4.54
C LEU A 177 -7.58 1.13 -4.32
N PHE A 178 -6.43 1.25 -3.69
CA PHE A 178 -5.76 2.52 -3.50
C PHE A 178 -4.46 2.59 -4.30
N SER A 179 -4.22 3.74 -4.91
CA SER A 179 -2.87 4.15 -5.28
C SER A 179 -2.10 4.55 -4.02
N ALA A 180 -0.77 4.72 -4.13
CA ALA A 180 0.08 5.17 -3.02
C ALA A 180 -0.36 6.53 -2.41
N GLN A 181 -1.09 7.36 -3.14
CA GLN A 181 -1.66 8.61 -2.66
C GLN A 181 -2.95 8.39 -1.87
N GLY A 182 -3.87 7.58 -2.37
CA GLY A 182 -5.12 7.24 -1.70
C GLY A 182 -4.91 6.46 -0.41
N GLU A 183 -3.92 5.57 -0.36
CA GLU A 183 -3.54 4.85 0.87
C GLU A 183 -3.18 5.82 2.00
N ARG A 184 -2.44 6.88 1.71
CA ARG A 184 -2.07 7.90 2.72
C ARG A 184 -3.27 8.66 3.25
N ALA A 185 -4.24 8.99 2.42
CA ALA A 185 -5.43 9.71 2.83
C ALA A 185 -6.33 8.90 3.76
N HIS A 186 -6.51 7.60 3.46
CA HIS A 186 -7.44 6.74 4.21
C HIS A 186 -6.79 5.93 5.33
N LEU A 187 -5.50 5.59 5.21
CA LEU A 187 -4.84 4.61 6.08
C LEU A 187 -3.69 5.17 6.91
N SER A 188 -3.19 6.38 6.59
CA SER A 188 -2.18 7.03 7.44
C SER A 188 -2.80 7.62 8.70
N PRO A 189 -2.12 7.57 9.86
CA PRO A 189 -2.58 8.29 11.03
C PRO A 189 -2.56 9.79 10.71
N SER A 190 -3.69 10.46 10.91
CA SER A 190 -3.75 11.92 10.89
C SER A 190 -2.77 12.43 11.93
N LEU A 191 -1.70 13.07 11.50
CA LEU A 191 -0.86 13.90 12.36
C LEU A 191 -1.67 15.17 12.69
N THR A 192 -2.66 15.05 13.55
CA THR A 192 -3.21 16.19 14.25
C THR A 192 -2.16 16.59 15.28
N SER A 193 -1.36 17.60 14.94
CA SER A 193 -0.56 18.32 15.93
C SER A 193 -1.52 18.90 16.98
N PRO A 194 -1.31 18.65 18.28
CA PRO A 194 -2.00 19.42 19.30
C PRO A 194 -1.42 20.84 19.29
N THR A 195 -2.27 21.83 19.12
CA THR A 195 -2.02 23.22 19.45
C THR A 195 -1.89 23.38 20.96
#